data_1b4a9283f657fa8a07f5051a80ab6195
#
_entry.id   1b4a9283f657fa8a07f5051a80ab6195
#
_cell.length_a   1.000
_cell.length_b   1.000
_cell.length_c   1.000
_cell.angle_alpha   90.00
_cell.angle_beta   90.00
_cell.angle_gamma   90.00
#
_symmetry.space_group_name_H-M   'P 1'
#
loop_
_entity.id
_entity.type
_entity.pdbx_description
1 polymer ?
#
loop_
_entity_poly.entity_id
_entity_poly.type
_entity_poly.pdbx_seq_one_letter_code
_entity_poly.pdbx_strand_id
1 'polypeptide(L)'
;RARMLLWKSEAKTDKAIADGLGVSVNTVRRCISRYLSSGINLAVFDDERSGRPTEITDDAKAWIVSIACQKPCDLGYAAELWTLAALHKHIQEHAEEAGYPRLKTVTKPWLQKYLKKMEIKPFKIKYYLERKDPDFENKMHDVLLVYKQVEMQFDDNGNITIPDNGHLTHTVSYDEKPGIQAIANKYPDHNPTEENGYVRRDYEYVRLGTLSLLAGIDLLTGEAIPLVSQTHKSSDFIKFLKILDAKYPEGDTIRLILDNHSAHTSKETRQFLATLPEDRFVFVFTPTHTSWLNMIESFFSKMTKQMLKGIRVNSKEELSERIYLYFDEINADPIVYHWTYKMDEIDPDEAATI
;
A
#
# COMPACT_ATOMS: atom_id res chain seq x y z
N ARG A 1 40.39 19.51 -18.93
CA ARG A 1 40.23 19.47 -20.38
C ARG A 1 39.42 20.67 -20.86
N ALA A 2 38.24 20.97 -20.29
CA ALA A 2 37.44 22.14 -20.70
C ALA A 2 38.22 23.46 -20.65
N ARG A 3 39.02 23.70 -19.57
CA ARG A 3 39.87 24.88 -19.46
C ARG A 3 40.96 24.95 -20.57
N MET A 4 41.49 23.79 -21.01
CA MET A 4 42.46 23.73 -22.12
C MET A 4 41.84 24.24 -23.42
N LEU A 5 40.59 23.80 -23.71
CA LEU A 5 39.86 24.24 -24.91
C LEU A 5 39.49 25.72 -24.83
N LEU A 6 39.04 26.19 -23.65
CA LEU A 6 38.71 27.60 -23.43
C LEU A 6 39.91 28.49 -23.61
N TRP A 7 41.06 28.15 -23.02
CA TRP A 7 42.30 28.97 -23.22
C TRP A 7 42.85 28.89 -24.63
N LYS A 8 42.56 27.78 -25.34
CA LYS A 8 42.93 27.67 -26.75
C LYS A 8 42.05 28.57 -27.62
N SER A 9 40.76 28.72 -27.33
CA SER A 9 39.88 29.67 -28.01
C SER A 9 40.26 31.15 -27.75
N GLU A 10 40.92 31.40 -26.60
CA GLU A 10 41.52 32.70 -26.28
C GLU A 10 42.90 32.91 -26.95
N ALA A 11 43.24 32.13 -27.98
CA ALA A 11 44.49 32.17 -28.74
C ALA A 11 45.78 31.98 -27.93
N LYS A 12 45.71 31.38 -26.69
CA LYS A 12 46.91 31.04 -25.92
C LYS A 12 47.70 29.91 -26.59
N THR A 13 49.02 29.94 -26.45
CA THR A 13 49.90 28.89 -26.98
C THR A 13 49.77 27.61 -26.15
N ASP A 14 49.98 26.45 -26.78
CA ASP A 14 49.92 25.15 -26.08
C ASP A 14 50.87 25.08 -24.87
N LYS A 15 52.04 25.75 -24.96
CA LYS A 15 53.01 25.85 -23.87
C LYS A 15 52.42 26.70 -22.72
N ALA A 16 51.86 27.86 -22.99
CA ALA A 16 51.26 28.71 -21.97
C ALA A 16 50.07 28.02 -21.27
N ILE A 17 49.27 27.24 -22.02
CA ILE A 17 48.16 26.43 -21.46
C ILE A 17 48.73 25.30 -20.56
N ALA A 18 49.78 24.62 -21.00
CA ALA A 18 50.42 23.56 -20.25
C ALA A 18 51.01 24.08 -18.94
N ASP A 19 51.76 25.16 -18.99
CA ASP A 19 52.39 25.79 -17.82
C ASP A 19 51.31 26.31 -16.82
N GLY A 20 50.29 27.00 -17.33
CA GLY A 20 49.23 27.56 -16.48
C GLY A 20 48.30 26.52 -15.83
N LEU A 21 48.20 25.33 -16.40
CA LEU A 21 47.36 24.25 -15.87
C LEU A 21 48.18 23.13 -15.22
N GLY A 22 49.53 23.21 -15.19
CA GLY A 22 50.39 22.21 -14.57
C GLY A 22 50.36 20.86 -15.30
N VAL A 23 50.19 20.82 -16.61
CA VAL A 23 50.10 19.60 -17.43
C VAL A 23 51.14 19.59 -18.52
N SER A 24 51.39 18.45 -19.15
CA SER A 24 52.32 18.38 -20.28
C SER A 24 51.73 18.98 -21.53
N VAL A 25 52.58 19.59 -22.39
CA VAL A 25 52.18 20.13 -23.69
C VAL A 25 51.50 19.05 -24.55
N ASN A 26 51.93 17.80 -24.45
CA ASN A 26 51.31 16.69 -25.17
C ASN A 26 49.89 16.42 -24.70
N THR A 27 49.58 16.62 -23.41
CA THR A 27 48.21 16.51 -22.88
C THR A 27 47.32 17.58 -23.50
N VAL A 28 47.80 18.80 -23.63
CA VAL A 28 47.07 19.88 -24.27
C VAL A 28 46.80 19.59 -25.74
N ARG A 29 47.85 19.23 -26.50
CA ARG A 29 47.73 18.86 -27.94
C ARG A 29 46.75 17.69 -28.12
N ARG A 30 46.82 16.67 -27.31
CA ARG A 30 45.89 15.53 -27.38
C ARG A 30 44.43 15.94 -27.13
N CYS A 31 44.20 16.83 -26.17
CA CYS A 31 42.86 17.38 -25.93
C CYS A 31 42.31 18.15 -27.10
N ILE A 32 43.15 19.01 -27.69
CA ILE A 32 42.79 19.83 -28.89
C ILE A 32 42.55 18.92 -30.10
N SER A 33 43.42 17.93 -30.33
CA SER A 33 43.25 16.97 -31.43
C SER A 33 41.93 16.19 -31.31
N ARG A 34 41.58 15.72 -30.11
CA ARG A 34 40.28 15.05 -29.85
C ARG A 34 39.10 16.02 -30.13
N TYR A 35 39.23 17.27 -29.77
CA TYR A 35 38.18 18.24 -30.05
C TYR A 35 37.99 18.44 -31.58
N LEU A 36 39.06 18.56 -32.32
CA LEU A 36 39.01 18.74 -33.76
C LEU A 36 38.49 17.52 -34.52
N SER A 37 38.79 16.33 -34.02
CA SER A 37 38.36 15.06 -34.67
C SER A 37 36.97 14.60 -34.27
N SER A 38 36.55 14.86 -33.03
CA SER A 38 35.41 14.14 -32.44
C SER A 38 34.45 15.04 -31.62
N GLY A 39 34.68 16.35 -31.63
CA GLY A 39 33.84 17.35 -30.99
C GLY A 39 34.06 17.48 -29.46
N ILE A 40 33.29 18.40 -28.85
CA ILE A 40 33.52 18.86 -27.48
C ILE A 40 33.30 17.76 -26.44
N ASN A 41 32.28 16.92 -26.61
CA ASN A 41 31.94 15.88 -25.65
C ASN A 41 33.09 14.89 -25.52
N LEU A 42 33.61 14.34 -26.59
CA LEU A 42 34.70 13.38 -26.60
C LEU A 42 36.06 13.98 -26.21
N ALA A 43 36.24 15.31 -26.37
CA ALA A 43 37.44 16.00 -25.90
C ALA A 43 37.45 16.21 -24.38
N VAL A 44 36.28 16.51 -23.78
CA VAL A 44 36.14 16.82 -22.36
C VAL A 44 35.97 15.55 -21.50
N PHE A 45 35.12 14.63 -21.93
CA PHE A 45 34.87 13.38 -21.25
C PHE A 45 35.78 12.26 -21.75
N ASP A 46 36.00 11.26 -20.90
CA ASP A 46 36.69 10.03 -21.29
C ASP A 46 35.72 9.12 -22.03
N ASP A 47 36.22 8.39 -23.02
CA ASP A 47 35.45 7.31 -23.64
C ASP A 47 35.17 6.23 -22.64
N GLU A 48 34.00 5.56 -22.77
CA GLU A 48 33.71 4.38 -22.01
C GLU A 48 34.83 3.35 -22.24
N ARG A 49 35.43 2.92 -21.16
CA ARG A 49 36.46 1.86 -21.23
C ARG A 49 35.78 0.57 -21.56
N SER A 50 36.28 -0.20 -22.50
CA SER A 50 35.74 -1.51 -22.92
C SER A 50 35.69 -2.55 -21.79
N GLY A 51 36.29 -2.26 -20.62
CA GLY A 51 36.29 -3.16 -19.47
C GLY A 51 36.91 -4.55 -19.78
N ARG A 52 36.90 -5.42 -18.78
CA ARG A 52 37.23 -6.85 -18.99
C ARG A 52 36.07 -7.49 -19.77
N PRO A 53 36.34 -8.25 -20.84
CA PRO A 53 35.31 -9.02 -21.54
C PRO A 53 34.48 -9.85 -20.56
N THR A 54 33.15 -9.89 -20.75
CA THR A 54 32.27 -10.68 -19.87
C THR A 54 32.51 -12.16 -20.15
N GLU A 55 32.95 -12.92 -19.13
CA GLU A 55 33.17 -14.36 -19.24
C GLU A 55 31.84 -15.17 -19.31
N ILE A 56 30.74 -14.56 -18.92
CA ILE A 56 29.40 -15.16 -18.96
C ILE A 56 28.69 -14.62 -20.19
N THR A 57 28.40 -15.51 -21.13
CA THR A 57 27.72 -15.18 -22.40
C THR A 57 26.30 -14.71 -22.17
N ASP A 58 25.71 -14.04 -23.15
CA ASP A 58 24.33 -13.57 -23.05
C ASP A 58 23.34 -14.74 -23.08
N ASP A 59 23.64 -15.85 -23.77
CA ASP A 59 22.85 -17.08 -23.73
C ASP A 59 22.85 -17.70 -22.32
N ALA A 60 24.01 -17.75 -21.66
CA ALA A 60 24.10 -18.22 -20.28
C ALA A 60 23.26 -17.34 -19.30
N LYS A 61 23.28 -16.02 -19.53
CA LYS A 61 22.44 -15.09 -18.77
C LYS A 61 20.94 -15.27 -19.05
N ALA A 62 20.56 -15.51 -20.32
CA ALA A 62 19.19 -15.81 -20.70
C ALA A 62 18.70 -17.11 -20.06
N TRP A 63 19.56 -18.14 -20.02
CA TRP A 63 19.24 -19.39 -19.32
C TRP A 63 18.99 -19.18 -17.82
N ILE A 64 19.81 -18.39 -17.13
CA ILE A 64 19.56 -18.02 -15.72
C ILE A 64 18.18 -17.38 -15.54
N VAL A 65 17.83 -16.45 -16.42
CA VAL A 65 16.52 -15.77 -16.40
C VAL A 65 15.40 -16.80 -16.63
N SER A 66 15.55 -17.68 -17.60
CA SER A 66 14.57 -18.73 -17.88
C SER A 66 14.30 -19.61 -16.66
N ILE A 67 15.35 -20.07 -15.96
CA ILE A 67 15.20 -20.84 -14.72
C ILE A 67 14.58 -19.99 -13.60
N ALA A 68 14.99 -18.74 -13.43
CA ALA A 68 14.44 -17.86 -12.42
C ALA A 68 12.95 -17.55 -12.61
N CYS A 69 12.46 -17.61 -13.82
CA CYS A 69 11.04 -17.40 -14.17
C CYS A 69 10.18 -18.67 -14.08
N GLN A 70 10.80 -19.85 -13.94
CA GLN A 70 10.08 -21.11 -13.73
C GLN A 70 9.83 -21.32 -12.23
N LYS A 71 8.76 -22.04 -11.90
CA LYS A 71 8.54 -22.46 -10.51
C LYS A 71 9.51 -23.58 -10.14
N PRO A 72 10.07 -23.58 -8.94
CA PRO A 72 10.91 -24.69 -8.47
C PRO A 72 10.20 -26.06 -8.55
N CYS A 73 8.88 -26.11 -8.25
CA CYS A 73 8.13 -27.36 -8.31
C CYS A 73 8.07 -27.97 -9.72
N ASP A 74 8.10 -27.17 -10.77
CA ASP A 74 8.12 -27.64 -12.17
C ASP A 74 9.47 -28.30 -12.51
N LEU A 75 10.50 -28.03 -11.70
CA LEU A 75 11.85 -28.60 -11.79
C LEU A 75 12.12 -29.68 -10.73
N GLY A 76 11.07 -30.20 -10.09
CA GLY A 76 11.16 -31.31 -9.14
C GLY A 76 11.48 -30.92 -7.69
N TYR A 77 11.42 -29.63 -7.32
CA TYR A 77 11.59 -29.18 -5.95
C TYR A 77 10.22 -29.06 -5.24
N ALA A 78 10.22 -29.17 -3.91
CA ALA A 78 8.99 -29.02 -3.12
C ALA A 78 8.49 -27.56 -2.98
N ALA A 79 9.31 -26.58 -3.34
CA ALA A 79 9.01 -25.17 -3.14
C ALA A 79 8.25 -24.54 -4.32
N GLU A 80 7.33 -23.62 -4.05
CA GLU A 80 6.65 -22.81 -5.06
C GLU A 80 7.46 -21.59 -5.53
N LEU A 81 8.37 -21.11 -4.70
CA LEU A 81 9.19 -19.94 -4.98
C LEU A 81 10.67 -20.26 -4.76
N TRP A 82 11.51 -19.66 -5.58
CA TRP A 82 12.94 -19.71 -5.40
C TRP A 82 13.37 -18.91 -4.18
N THR A 83 14.20 -19.49 -3.33
CA THR A 83 15.14 -18.69 -2.55
C THR A 83 16.37 -18.40 -3.39
N LEU A 84 17.07 -17.30 -3.12
CA LEU A 84 18.33 -17.00 -3.83
C LEU A 84 19.37 -18.14 -3.69
N ALA A 85 19.37 -18.81 -2.53
CA ALA A 85 20.27 -19.95 -2.27
C ALA A 85 19.90 -21.17 -3.10
N ALA A 86 18.60 -21.52 -3.18
CA ALA A 86 18.13 -22.66 -3.95
C ALA A 86 18.34 -22.45 -5.46
N LEU A 87 18.01 -21.25 -5.96
CA LEU A 87 18.25 -20.91 -7.37
C LEU A 87 19.75 -20.96 -7.72
N HIS A 88 20.60 -20.39 -6.85
CA HIS A 88 22.03 -20.43 -7.06
C HIS A 88 22.56 -21.87 -7.10
N LYS A 89 22.12 -22.71 -6.16
CA LYS A 89 22.48 -24.13 -6.12
C LYS A 89 22.04 -24.85 -7.40
N HIS A 90 20.78 -24.70 -7.81
CA HIS A 90 20.26 -25.28 -9.04
C HIS A 90 21.09 -24.87 -10.27
N ILE A 91 21.42 -23.58 -10.40
CA ILE A 91 22.23 -23.08 -11.50
C ILE A 91 23.61 -23.77 -11.51
N GLN A 92 24.26 -23.89 -10.35
CA GLN A 92 25.58 -24.52 -10.27
C GLN A 92 25.55 -26.02 -10.62
N GLU A 93 24.51 -26.73 -10.18
CA GLU A 93 24.36 -28.18 -10.42
C GLU A 93 24.04 -28.50 -11.88
N HIS A 94 23.24 -27.69 -12.56
CA HIS A 94 22.75 -27.96 -13.92
C HIS A 94 23.46 -27.16 -15.01
N ALA A 95 24.38 -26.26 -14.66
CA ALA A 95 25.07 -25.39 -15.60
C ALA A 95 25.86 -26.13 -16.68
N GLU A 96 26.47 -27.26 -16.34
CA GLU A 96 27.30 -28.03 -17.27
C GLU A 96 26.44 -28.79 -18.28
N GLU A 97 25.40 -29.44 -17.79
CA GLU A 97 24.41 -30.16 -18.59
C GLU A 97 23.69 -29.20 -19.57
N ALA A 98 23.42 -27.98 -19.12
CA ALA A 98 22.82 -26.92 -19.95
C ALA A 98 23.80 -26.29 -20.95
N GLY A 99 25.08 -26.70 -20.97
CA GLY A 99 26.10 -26.17 -21.88
C GLY A 99 26.79 -24.88 -21.39
N TYR A 100 26.62 -24.50 -20.12
CA TYR A 100 27.18 -23.26 -19.53
C TYR A 100 28.12 -23.53 -18.36
N PRO A 101 29.22 -24.28 -18.52
CA PRO A 101 30.08 -24.73 -17.40
C PRO A 101 30.62 -23.57 -16.57
N ARG A 102 30.78 -22.37 -17.16
CA ARG A 102 31.26 -21.18 -16.46
C ARG A 102 30.33 -20.75 -15.31
N LEU A 103 29.04 -21.06 -15.37
CA LEU A 103 28.07 -20.74 -14.34
C LEU A 103 28.28 -21.50 -13.03
N LYS A 104 29.02 -22.61 -13.01
CA LYS A 104 29.39 -23.32 -11.78
C LYS A 104 30.17 -22.44 -10.79
N THR A 105 30.88 -21.43 -11.29
CA THR A 105 31.73 -20.54 -10.46
C THR A 105 31.06 -19.22 -10.12
N VAL A 106 29.80 -19.03 -10.54
CA VAL A 106 29.02 -17.82 -10.24
C VAL A 106 28.73 -17.76 -8.73
N THR A 107 28.85 -16.58 -8.16
CA THR A 107 28.58 -16.36 -6.73
C THR A 107 27.15 -15.86 -6.49
N LYS A 108 26.59 -16.12 -5.30
CA LYS A 108 25.26 -15.59 -4.90
C LYS A 108 25.16 -14.07 -5.03
N PRO A 109 26.15 -13.26 -4.59
CA PRO A 109 26.08 -11.79 -4.76
C PRO A 109 26.01 -11.37 -6.24
N TRP A 110 26.76 -12.04 -7.12
CA TRP A 110 26.68 -11.76 -8.54
C TRP A 110 25.29 -12.08 -9.09
N LEU A 111 24.73 -13.27 -8.76
CA LEU A 111 23.38 -13.66 -9.17
C LEU A 111 22.33 -12.67 -8.69
N GLN A 112 22.41 -12.25 -7.42
CA GLN A 112 21.51 -11.24 -6.85
C GLN A 112 21.58 -9.91 -7.59
N LYS A 113 22.81 -9.42 -7.88
CA LYS A 113 23.02 -8.19 -8.63
C LYS A 113 22.47 -8.29 -10.06
N TYR A 114 22.66 -9.45 -10.69
CA TYR A 114 22.17 -9.71 -12.03
C TYR A 114 20.63 -9.74 -12.09
N LEU A 115 19.98 -10.51 -11.21
CA LEU A 115 18.53 -10.55 -11.11
C LEU A 115 17.91 -9.16 -10.79
N LYS A 116 18.59 -8.39 -9.93
CA LYS A 116 18.18 -7.01 -9.63
C LYS A 116 18.24 -6.11 -10.88
N LYS A 117 19.30 -6.24 -11.70
CA LYS A 117 19.45 -5.51 -12.97
C LYS A 117 18.34 -5.87 -13.96
N MET A 118 17.92 -7.14 -13.98
CA MET A 118 16.84 -7.65 -14.82
C MET A 118 15.44 -7.44 -14.23
N GLU A 119 15.34 -6.81 -13.03
CA GLU A 119 14.10 -6.59 -12.27
C GLU A 119 13.32 -7.85 -11.90
N ILE A 120 13.99 -9.01 -11.95
CA ILE A 120 13.40 -10.32 -11.65
C ILE A 120 13.52 -10.60 -10.15
N LYS A 121 12.39 -10.94 -9.52
CA LYS A 121 12.27 -11.24 -8.09
C LYS A 121 11.57 -12.60 -7.87
N PRO A 122 12.22 -13.72 -8.16
CA PRO A 122 11.60 -15.06 -8.15
C PRO A 122 11.21 -15.55 -6.76
N PHE A 123 11.57 -14.79 -5.73
CA PHE A 123 11.25 -15.01 -4.31
C PHE A 123 10.09 -14.16 -3.80
N LYS A 124 9.40 -13.42 -4.69
CA LYS A 124 8.28 -12.54 -4.31
C LYS A 124 7.03 -12.88 -5.10
N ILE A 125 5.91 -12.95 -4.38
CA ILE A 125 4.58 -12.99 -4.99
C ILE A 125 4.05 -11.55 -5.03
N LYS A 126 3.51 -11.17 -6.18
CA LYS A 126 2.67 -10.00 -6.33
C LYS A 126 1.29 -10.48 -6.75
N TYR A 127 0.33 -10.31 -5.89
CA TYR A 127 -1.04 -10.66 -6.21
C TYR A 127 -1.60 -9.69 -7.26
N TYR A 128 -2.35 -10.22 -8.21
CA TYR A 128 -3.13 -9.46 -9.17
C TYR A 128 -4.55 -10.04 -9.22
N LEU A 129 -5.48 -9.26 -9.73
CA LEU A 129 -6.86 -9.66 -9.86
C LEU A 129 -7.15 -10.09 -11.30
N GLU A 130 -7.42 -11.40 -11.49
CA GLU A 130 -7.73 -11.97 -12.81
C GLU A 130 -9.11 -11.52 -13.30
N ARG A 131 -10.09 -11.57 -12.39
CA ARG A 131 -11.45 -11.15 -12.69
C ARG A 131 -11.72 -9.80 -12.04
N LYS A 132 -11.81 -8.77 -12.86
CA LYS A 132 -12.26 -7.44 -12.42
C LYS A 132 -13.79 -7.42 -12.35
N ASP A 133 -14.34 -6.58 -11.47
CA ASP A 133 -15.76 -6.27 -11.46
C ASP A 133 -16.14 -5.72 -12.86
N PRO A 134 -17.12 -6.30 -13.58
CA PRO A 134 -17.51 -5.79 -14.90
C PRO A 134 -17.99 -4.34 -14.87
N ASP A 135 -18.51 -3.91 -13.73
CA ASP A 135 -19.05 -2.58 -13.50
C ASP A 135 -18.12 -1.70 -12.63
N PHE A 136 -16.82 -2.02 -12.67
CA PHE A 136 -15.81 -1.39 -11.81
C PHE A 136 -15.78 0.12 -11.95
N GLU A 137 -15.72 0.63 -13.18
CA GLU A 137 -15.55 2.05 -13.45
C GLU A 137 -16.79 2.85 -12.96
N ASN A 138 -18.02 2.36 -13.22
CA ASN A 138 -19.24 3.02 -12.79
C ASN A 138 -19.32 3.04 -11.25
N LYS A 139 -19.16 1.90 -10.59
CA LYS A 139 -19.18 1.84 -9.13
C LYS A 139 -18.08 2.67 -8.46
N MET A 140 -16.89 2.70 -9.08
CA MET A 140 -15.83 3.58 -8.59
C MET A 140 -16.22 5.03 -8.74
N HIS A 141 -16.79 5.39 -9.88
CA HIS A 141 -17.27 6.75 -10.15
C HIS A 141 -18.35 7.17 -9.15
N ASP A 142 -19.36 6.30 -8.91
CA ASP A 142 -20.41 6.54 -7.93
C ASP A 142 -19.85 6.83 -6.52
N VAL A 143 -18.88 6.04 -6.07
CA VAL A 143 -18.23 6.26 -4.77
C VAL A 143 -17.45 7.57 -4.75
N LEU A 144 -16.75 7.93 -5.83
CA LEU A 144 -16.01 9.19 -5.92
C LEU A 144 -16.96 10.40 -5.95
N LEU A 145 -18.10 10.29 -6.63
CA LEU A 145 -19.16 11.31 -6.59
C LEU A 145 -19.67 11.52 -5.16
N VAL A 146 -19.89 10.44 -4.41
CA VAL A 146 -20.30 10.54 -3.00
C VAL A 146 -19.23 11.25 -2.17
N TYR A 147 -17.94 10.94 -2.35
CA TYR A 147 -16.87 11.66 -1.66
C TYR A 147 -16.83 13.15 -2.04
N LYS A 148 -17.09 13.47 -3.31
CA LYS A 148 -17.19 14.86 -3.76
C LYS A 148 -18.38 15.59 -3.13
N GLN A 149 -19.54 14.94 -3.03
CA GLN A 149 -20.69 15.48 -2.32
C GLN A 149 -20.40 15.76 -0.84
N VAL A 150 -19.66 14.86 -0.15
CA VAL A 150 -19.23 15.11 1.23
C VAL A 150 -18.34 16.35 1.30
N GLU A 151 -17.38 16.50 0.38
CA GLU A 151 -16.50 17.67 0.31
C GLU A 151 -17.32 18.97 0.11
N MET A 152 -18.35 18.95 -0.73
CA MET A 152 -19.22 20.08 -1.01
C MET A 152 -20.16 20.48 0.17
N GLN A 153 -20.30 19.60 1.17
CA GLN A 153 -21.05 19.92 2.39
C GLN A 153 -20.26 20.82 3.36
N PHE A 154 -19.01 21.15 3.06
CA PHE A 154 -18.21 22.08 3.84
C PHE A 154 -18.11 23.43 3.14
N ASP A 155 -18.15 24.52 3.94
CA ASP A 155 -17.86 25.87 3.46
C ASP A 155 -16.32 26.09 3.35
N ASP A 156 -15.91 27.26 2.83
CA ASP A 156 -14.49 27.64 2.71
C ASP A 156 -13.73 27.69 4.06
N ASN A 157 -14.46 27.72 5.16
CA ASN A 157 -13.91 27.74 6.53
C ASN A 157 -13.90 26.33 7.17
N GLY A 158 -14.38 25.31 6.46
CA GLY A 158 -14.47 23.94 6.94
C GLY A 158 -15.67 23.66 7.85
N ASN A 159 -16.71 24.52 7.84
CA ASN A 159 -17.93 24.27 8.60
C ASN A 159 -18.93 23.53 7.72
N ILE A 160 -19.76 22.67 8.34
CA ILE A 160 -20.84 21.96 7.66
C ILE A 160 -21.93 22.93 7.23
N THR A 161 -22.27 22.93 5.97
CA THR A 161 -23.35 23.72 5.38
C THR A 161 -24.66 22.93 5.46
N ILE A 162 -25.68 23.51 6.11
CA ILE A 162 -27.01 22.91 6.21
C ILE A 162 -27.81 23.29 4.93
N PRO A 163 -28.33 22.32 4.18
CA PRO A 163 -29.17 22.61 3.01
C PRO A 163 -30.47 23.38 3.36
N ASP A 164 -31.09 24.04 2.37
CA ASP A 164 -32.29 24.87 2.56
C ASP A 164 -33.48 24.07 3.12
N ASN A 165 -33.55 22.76 2.87
CA ASN A 165 -34.57 21.87 3.43
C ASN A 165 -34.36 21.53 4.91
N GLY A 166 -33.24 21.92 5.50
CA GLY A 166 -32.89 21.68 6.89
C GLY A 166 -32.43 20.26 7.22
N HIS A 167 -32.27 19.38 6.22
CA HIS A 167 -31.88 17.98 6.41
C HIS A 167 -30.50 17.70 5.84
N LEU A 168 -29.69 16.96 6.60
CA LEU A 168 -28.34 16.56 6.18
C LEU A 168 -28.32 15.15 5.60
N THR A 169 -27.34 14.90 4.74
CA THR A 169 -26.96 13.54 4.34
C THR A 169 -25.68 13.15 5.06
N HIS A 170 -25.82 12.29 6.08
CA HIS A 170 -24.68 11.73 6.79
C HIS A 170 -24.08 10.60 6.00
N THR A 171 -22.87 10.75 5.50
CA THR A 171 -22.18 9.71 4.76
C THR A 171 -21.24 8.93 5.69
N VAL A 172 -21.52 7.66 5.88
CA VAL A 172 -20.77 6.77 6.76
C VAL A 172 -20.02 5.74 5.93
N SER A 173 -18.69 5.73 6.04
CA SER A 173 -17.82 4.68 5.50
C SER A 173 -17.86 3.49 6.48
N TYR A 174 -18.41 2.36 6.06
CA TYR A 174 -18.70 1.19 6.91
C TYR A 174 -17.97 -0.06 6.43
N ASP A 175 -17.50 -0.90 7.38
CA ASP A 175 -16.98 -2.23 7.11
C ASP A 175 -16.96 -3.09 8.37
N GLU A 176 -16.66 -4.39 8.23
CA GLU A 176 -16.44 -5.34 9.30
C GLU A 176 -14.97 -5.70 9.49
N LYS A 177 -14.57 -5.81 10.75
CA LYS A 177 -13.29 -6.41 11.15
C LYS A 177 -13.53 -7.68 11.94
N PRO A 178 -13.64 -8.84 11.24
CA PRO A 178 -13.87 -10.11 11.89
C PRO A 178 -12.61 -10.65 12.56
N GLY A 179 -12.80 -11.61 13.49
CA GLY A 179 -11.72 -12.44 14.00
C GLY A 179 -10.71 -11.73 14.90
N ILE A 180 -11.09 -10.64 15.57
CA ILE A 180 -10.24 -9.99 16.56
C ILE A 180 -10.01 -10.96 17.72
N GLN A 181 -8.75 -11.38 17.94
CA GLN A 181 -8.42 -12.42 18.90
C GLN A 181 -8.33 -11.87 20.32
N ALA A 182 -9.07 -12.46 21.25
CA ALA A 182 -8.87 -12.30 22.69
C ALA A 182 -7.77 -13.27 23.15
N ILE A 183 -6.64 -12.73 23.58
CA ILE A 183 -5.45 -13.50 23.95
C ILE A 183 -5.00 -13.08 25.34
N ALA A 184 -4.82 -14.05 26.25
CA ALA A 184 -4.24 -13.84 27.57
C ALA A 184 -2.79 -14.30 27.63
N ASN A 185 -1.99 -13.66 28.46
CA ASN A 185 -0.67 -14.19 28.83
C ASN A 185 -0.87 -15.42 29.74
N LYS A 186 0.01 -16.40 29.60
CA LYS A 186 0.07 -17.53 30.56
C LYS A 186 0.84 -17.13 31.83
N TYR A 187 1.87 -16.31 31.67
CA TYR A 187 2.67 -15.74 32.74
C TYR A 187 2.74 -14.22 32.60
N PRO A 188 2.93 -13.47 33.73
CA PRO A 188 3.00 -12.01 33.69
C PRO A 188 4.11 -11.49 32.79
N ASP A 189 3.89 -10.34 32.16
CA ASP A 189 4.94 -9.59 31.47
C ASP A 189 5.96 -9.07 32.50
N HIS A 190 7.22 -9.02 32.10
CA HIS A 190 8.27 -8.34 32.84
C HIS A 190 8.48 -6.95 32.29
N ASN A 191 8.38 -5.94 33.14
CA ASN A 191 8.60 -4.54 32.78
C ASN A 191 10.05 -4.29 32.36
N PRO A 192 10.33 -3.24 31.57
CA PRO A 192 11.67 -2.79 31.27
C PRO A 192 12.48 -2.51 32.54
N THR A 193 13.76 -2.90 32.56
CA THR A 193 14.73 -2.59 33.61
C THR A 193 15.95 -1.92 33.00
N GLU A 194 16.87 -1.39 33.81
CA GLU A 194 18.15 -0.81 33.32
C GLU A 194 18.97 -1.81 32.49
N GLU A 195 18.91 -3.10 32.83
CA GLU A 195 19.60 -4.15 32.09
C GLU A 195 18.86 -4.60 30.82
N ASN A 196 17.54 -4.43 30.79
CA ASN A 196 16.67 -4.85 29.68
C ASN A 196 15.63 -3.77 29.37
N GLY A 197 15.91 -2.95 28.37
CA GLY A 197 15.06 -1.82 27.96
C GLY A 197 13.74 -2.21 27.25
N TYR A 198 13.30 -3.46 27.32
CA TYR A 198 12.11 -3.96 26.63
C TYR A 198 11.15 -4.64 27.60
N VAL A 199 9.84 -4.55 27.32
CA VAL A 199 8.85 -5.45 27.93
C VAL A 199 9.14 -6.87 27.45
N ARG A 200 9.39 -7.79 28.36
CA ARG A 200 9.60 -9.21 28.07
C ARG A 200 8.32 -9.96 28.33
N ARG A 201 7.86 -10.67 27.34
CA ARG A 201 6.63 -11.45 27.33
C ARG A 201 6.93 -12.90 27.02
N ASP A 202 6.24 -13.81 27.73
CA ASP A 202 6.33 -15.23 27.43
C ASP A 202 5.76 -15.54 26.04
N TYR A 203 6.33 -16.54 25.37
CA TYR A 203 5.83 -17.05 24.10
C TYR A 203 4.49 -17.79 24.25
N GLU A 204 4.22 -18.36 25.43
CA GLU A 204 2.98 -19.09 25.68
C GLU A 204 1.84 -18.11 25.95
N TYR A 205 0.70 -18.39 25.36
CA TYR A 205 -0.52 -17.60 25.51
C TYR A 205 -1.76 -18.49 25.51
N VAL A 206 -2.85 -17.99 26.09
CA VAL A 206 -4.15 -18.63 26.10
C VAL A 206 -5.07 -17.91 25.12
N ARG A 207 -5.75 -18.67 24.26
CA ARG A 207 -6.77 -18.13 23.35
C ARG A 207 -8.13 -18.19 24.05
N LEU A 208 -8.79 -17.05 24.17
CA LEU A 208 -10.09 -16.89 24.82
C LEU A 208 -11.25 -16.83 23.81
N GLY A 209 -10.91 -16.83 22.52
CA GLY A 209 -11.85 -16.75 21.41
C GLY A 209 -11.66 -15.49 20.56
N THR A 210 -12.67 -15.17 19.76
CA THR A 210 -12.65 -14.01 18.84
C THR A 210 -13.89 -13.16 19.00
N LEU A 211 -13.78 -11.89 18.64
CA LEU A 211 -14.87 -10.94 18.45
C LEU A 211 -14.86 -10.40 17.02
N SER A 212 -16.00 -9.93 16.58
CA SER A 212 -16.16 -9.15 15.33
C SER A 212 -16.49 -7.71 15.70
N LEU A 213 -15.89 -6.76 14.99
CA LEU A 213 -16.21 -5.35 15.11
C LEU A 213 -16.89 -4.93 13.80
N LEU A 214 -18.10 -4.39 13.89
CA LEU A 214 -18.77 -3.66 12.85
C LEU A 214 -18.55 -2.19 13.16
N ALA A 215 -18.05 -1.39 12.23
CA ALA A 215 -17.79 0.01 12.51
C ALA A 215 -18.06 0.90 11.30
N GLY A 216 -18.38 2.16 11.56
CA GLY A 216 -18.50 3.19 10.57
C GLY A 216 -17.79 4.46 10.99
N ILE A 217 -17.35 5.27 10.03
CA ILE A 217 -16.84 6.60 10.23
C ILE A 217 -17.79 7.57 9.52
N ASP A 218 -18.36 8.51 10.27
CA ASP A 218 -19.07 9.64 9.69
C ASP A 218 -18.05 10.56 9.02
N LEU A 219 -18.19 10.75 7.72
CA LEU A 219 -17.23 11.54 6.94
C LEU A 219 -17.43 13.06 7.09
N LEU A 220 -18.55 13.50 7.68
CA LEU A 220 -18.77 14.91 8.02
C LEU A 220 -18.12 15.29 9.35
N THR A 221 -18.25 14.43 10.36
CA THR A 221 -17.80 14.74 11.72
C THR A 221 -16.48 14.08 12.09
N GLY A 222 -16.08 13.04 11.36
CA GLY A 222 -14.94 12.19 11.70
C GLY A 222 -15.23 11.21 12.83
N GLU A 223 -16.45 11.21 13.38
CA GLU A 223 -16.83 10.34 14.49
C GLU A 223 -16.89 8.88 14.06
N ALA A 224 -16.30 8.01 14.85
CA ALA A 224 -16.28 6.56 14.62
C ALA A 224 -17.34 5.88 15.48
N ILE A 225 -18.14 5.00 14.87
CA ILE A 225 -19.30 4.36 15.47
C ILE A 225 -19.07 2.86 15.54
N PRO A 226 -18.88 2.25 16.72
CA PRO A 226 -18.61 0.82 16.86
C PRO A 226 -19.85 -0.01 17.19
N LEU A 227 -19.82 -1.27 16.77
CA LEU A 227 -20.61 -2.36 17.33
C LEU A 227 -19.74 -3.61 17.47
N VAL A 228 -19.42 -4.00 18.69
CA VAL A 228 -18.71 -5.26 18.96
C VAL A 228 -19.73 -6.41 19.07
N SER A 229 -19.49 -7.48 18.34
CA SER A 229 -20.36 -8.67 18.33
C SER A 229 -19.56 -9.97 18.33
N GLN A 230 -20.24 -11.09 18.58
CA GLN A 230 -19.66 -12.44 18.43
C GLN A 230 -19.56 -12.85 16.95
N THR A 231 -20.39 -12.28 16.11
CA THR A 231 -20.51 -12.57 14.67
C THR A 231 -20.62 -11.29 13.86
N HIS A 232 -20.68 -11.42 12.54
CA HIS A 232 -20.89 -10.32 11.57
C HIS A 232 -21.97 -10.74 10.55
N LYS A 233 -23.07 -11.30 11.06
CA LYS A 233 -24.21 -11.74 10.25
C LYS A 233 -25.18 -10.58 9.96
N SER A 234 -26.16 -10.82 9.08
CA SER A 234 -27.22 -9.85 8.80
C SER A 234 -27.90 -9.28 10.05
N SER A 235 -28.09 -10.11 11.08
CA SER A 235 -28.64 -9.68 12.37
C SER A 235 -27.78 -8.66 13.10
N ASP A 236 -26.46 -8.76 12.97
CA ASP A 236 -25.51 -7.82 13.60
C ASP A 236 -25.43 -6.54 12.78
N PHE A 237 -25.46 -6.65 11.45
CA PHE A 237 -25.58 -5.50 10.55
C PHE A 237 -26.85 -4.70 10.81
N ILE A 238 -28.01 -5.36 10.97
CA ILE A 238 -29.26 -4.70 11.33
C ILE A 238 -29.16 -3.97 12.69
N LYS A 239 -28.45 -4.56 13.69
CA LYS A 239 -28.20 -3.83 14.95
C LYS A 239 -27.37 -2.59 14.72
N PHE A 240 -26.38 -2.64 13.85
CA PHE A 240 -25.57 -1.50 13.50
C PHE A 240 -26.40 -0.42 12.79
N LEU A 241 -27.27 -0.80 11.85
CA LEU A 241 -28.20 0.15 11.21
C LEU A 241 -29.13 0.82 12.23
N LYS A 242 -29.62 0.09 13.24
CA LYS A 242 -30.42 0.68 14.32
C LYS A 242 -29.64 1.67 15.18
N ILE A 243 -28.35 1.45 15.39
CA ILE A 243 -27.48 2.42 16.08
C ILE A 243 -27.38 3.71 15.26
N LEU A 244 -27.17 3.60 13.95
CA LEU A 244 -27.12 4.76 13.07
C LEU A 244 -28.48 5.49 13.02
N ASP A 245 -29.58 4.76 12.91
CA ASP A 245 -30.92 5.32 12.88
C ASP A 245 -31.25 6.12 14.15
N ALA A 246 -30.88 5.59 15.32
CA ALA A 246 -31.06 6.27 16.60
C ALA A 246 -30.09 7.44 16.82
N LYS A 247 -28.95 7.47 16.13
CA LYS A 247 -27.92 8.50 16.28
C LYS A 247 -28.27 9.77 15.53
N TYR A 248 -28.79 9.66 14.31
CA TYR A 248 -29.04 10.79 13.44
C TYR A 248 -30.49 11.26 13.48
N PRO A 249 -30.76 12.58 13.32
CA PRO A 249 -32.13 13.12 13.33
C PRO A 249 -33.07 12.41 12.35
N GLU A 250 -34.35 12.34 12.73
CA GLU A 250 -35.41 11.77 11.89
C GLU A 250 -35.49 12.48 10.56
N GLY A 251 -35.41 12.84 9.73
CA GLY A 251 -35.49 13.57 8.47
C GLY A 251 -34.17 13.56 7.70
N ASP A 252 -33.08 13.25 8.36
CA ASP A 252 -31.77 13.17 7.71
C ASP A 252 -31.61 11.85 6.95
N THR A 253 -30.86 11.87 5.88
CA THR A 253 -30.49 10.67 5.11
C THR A 253 -29.19 10.09 5.64
N ILE A 254 -29.13 8.78 5.83
CA ILE A 254 -27.92 8.04 6.21
C ILE A 254 -27.42 7.28 4.99
N ARG A 255 -26.33 7.74 4.42
CA ARG A 255 -25.68 7.09 3.27
C ARG A 255 -24.53 6.22 3.77
N LEU A 256 -24.54 4.94 3.38
CA LEU A 256 -23.44 4.03 3.70
C LEU A 256 -22.63 3.68 2.47
N ILE A 257 -21.31 3.88 2.56
CA ILE A 257 -20.35 3.31 1.62
C ILE A 257 -19.90 1.98 2.20
N LEU A 258 -20.15 0.88 1.50
CA LEU A 258 -19.94 -0.48 1.97
C LEU A 258 -19.58 -1.44 0.83
N ASP A 259 -19.04 -2.60 1.17
CA ASP A 259 -18.73 -3.64 0.21
C ASP A 259 -19.96 -4.48 -0.19
N ASN A 260 -19.74 -5.42 -1.13
CA ASN A 260 -20.80 -6.31 -1.60
C ASN A 260 -21.01 -7.55 -0.71
N HIS A 261 -20.75 -7.46 0.60
CA HIS A 261 -20.97 -8.59 1.50
C HIS A 261 -22.45 -9.00 1.54
N SER A 262 -22.73 -10.30 1.56
CA SER A 262 -24.10 -10.83 1.44
C SER A 262 -25.02 -10.42 2.58
N ALA A 263 -24.50 -10.05 3.74
CA ALA A 263 -25.27 -9.56 4.88
C ALA A 263 -25.97 -8.22 4.54
N HIS A 264 -25.36 -7.37 3.70
CA HIS A 264 -25.88 -6.04 3.36
C HIS A 264 -27.12 -6.10 2.47
N THR A 265 -27.20 -7.11 1.62
CA THR A 265 -28.33 -7.30 0.68
C THR A 265 -29.21 -8.49 1.05
N SER A 266 -29.10 -9.02 2.27
CA SER A 266 -29.88 -10.15 2.72
C SER A 266 -31.38 -9.85 2.77
N LYS A 267 -32.19 -10.92 2.82
CA LYS A 267 -33.66 -10.77 2.95
C LYS A 267 -34.02 -10.04 4.23
N GLU A 268 -33.34 -10.37 5.32
CA GLU A 268 -33.57 -9.79 6.65
C GLU A 268 -33.23 -8.30 6.64
N THR A 269 -32.13 -7.91 6.04
CA THR A 269 -31.74 -6.50 5.92
C THR A 269 -32.75 -5.71 5.10
N ARG A 270 -33.18 -6.23 3.96
CA ARG A 270 -34.21 -5.58 3.13
C ARG A 270 -35.55 -5.45 3.85
N GLN A 271 -35.94 -6.47 4.62
CA GLN A 271 -37.16 -6.41 5.45
C GLN A 271 -37.07 -5.34 6.53
N PHE A 272 -35.92 -5.18 7.16
CA PHE A 272 -35.71 -4.11 8.13
C PHE A 272 -35.77 -2.73 7.46
N LEU A 273 -35.06 -2.52 6.35
CA LEU A 273 -35.09 -1.24 5.62
C LEU A 273 -36.49 -0.85 5.17
N ALA A 274 -37.31 -1.81 4.75
CA ALA A 274 -38.69 -1.59 4.37
C ALA A 274 -39.62 -1.12 5.53
N THR A 275 -39.16 -1.15 6.77
CA THR A 275 -39.85 -0.62 7.94
C THR A 275 -39.57 0.87 8.22
N LEU A 276 -38.60 1.43 7.52
CA LEU A 276 -38.13 2.81 7.66
C LEU A 276 -38.63 3.68 6.49
N PRO A 277 -38.59 5.01 6.60
CA PRO A 277 -38.79 5.90 5.46
C PRO A 277 -37.89 5.54 4.27
N GLU A 278 -38.39 5.72 3.04
CA GLU A 278 -37.70 5.24 1.82
C GLU A 278 -36.32 5.86 1.66
N ASP A 279 -36.15 7.12 2.01
CA ASP A 279 -34.89 7.87 1.87
C ASP A 279 -34.02 7.83 3.13
N ARG A 280 -34.39 7.05 4.16
CA ARG A 280 -33.63 7.02 5.42
C ARG A 280 -32.26 6.42 5.27
N PHE A 281 -32.12 5.33 4.49
CA PHE A 281 -30.84 4.68 4.21
C PHE A 281 -30.59 4.57 2.71
N VAL A 282 -29.42 5.05 2.29
CA VAL A 282 -28.92 4.92 0.91
C VAL A 282 -27.61 4.13 0.92
N PHE A 283 -27.56 3.02 0.20
CA PHE A 283 -26.37 2.17 0.12
C PHE A 283 -25.59 2.44 -1.17
N VAL A 284 -24.30 2.71 -1.02
CA VAL A 284 -23.36 2.92 -2.13
C VAL A 284 -22.32 1.81 -2.07
N PHE A 285 -22.37 0.89 -3.04
CA PHE A 285 -21.52 -0.28 -3.06
C PHE A 285 -20.17 -0.02 -3.73
N THR A 286 -19.09 -0.35 -3.05
CA THR A 286 -17.76 -0.34 -3.68
C THR A 286 -17.64 -1.45 -4.71
N PRO A 287 -16.79 -1.30 -5.75
CA PRO A 287 -16.49 -2.40 -6.67
C PRO A 287 -15.93 -3.60 -5.92
N THR A 288 -16.12 -4.80 -6.46
CA THR A 288 -15.59 -6.04 -5.85
C THR A 288 -14.06 -5.98 -5.74
N HIS A 289 -13.52 -6.38 -4.59
CA HIS A 289 -12.08 -6.38 -4.28
C HIS A 289 -11.40 -5.00 -4.26
N THR A 290 -12.13 -3.96 -3.92
CA THR A 290 -11.61 -2.59 -3.80
C THR A 290 -11.78 -2.01 -2.40
N SER A 291 -11.43 -2.79 -1.37
CA SER A 291 -11.48 -2.32 0.03
C SER A 291 -10.72 -1.00 0.24
N TRP A 292 -9.66 -0.74 -0.54
CA TRP A 292 -8.90 0.51 -0.49
C TRP A 292 -9.75 1.76 -0.83
N LEU A 293 -10.85 1.59 -1.54
CA LEU A 293 -11.80 2.67 -1.85
C LEU A 293 -12.70 3.01 -0.65
N ASN A 294 -12.71 2.20 0.40
CA ASN A 294 -13.48 2.39 1.62
C ASN A 294 -12.59 2.99 2.73
N MET A 295 -12.87 4.21 3.16
CA MET A 295 -12.02 4.95 4.12
C MET A 295 -11.86 4.27 5.47
N ILE A 296 -12.84 3.49 5.92
CA ILE A 296 -12.81 2.74 7.19
C ILE A 296 -11.64 1.75 7.27
N GLU A 297 -11.14 1.24 6.14
CA GLU A 297 -9.98 0.36 6.10
C GLU A 297 -8.70 1.03 6.64
N SER A 298 -8.54 2.32 6.35
CA SER A 298 -7.44 3.11 6.91
C SER A 298 -7.56 3.23 8.43
N PHE A 299 -8.78 3.42 8.94
CA PHE A 299 -9.07 3.43 10.37
C PHE A 299 -8.76 2.08 11.02
N PHE A 300 -9.21 0.96 10.45
CA PHE A 300 -8.88 -0.37 10.96
C PHE A 300 -7.38 -0.67 10.96
N SER A 301 -6.65 -0.16 9.98
CA SER A 301 -5.19 -0.25 9.96
C SER A 301 -4.56 0.54 11.12
N LYS A 302 -5.03 1.76 11.38
CA LYS A 302 -4.61 2.59 12.51
C LYS A 302 -4.92 1.91 13.86
N MET A 303 -6.16 1.46 14.05
CA MET A 303 -6.60 0.72 15.24
C MET A 303 -5.75 -0.53 15.50
N THR A 304 -5.46 -1.29 14.44
CA THR A 304 -4.62 -2.50 14.55
C THR A 304 -3.23 -2.16 15.09
N LYS A 305 -2.62 -1.09 14.61
CA LYS A 305 -1.27 -0.65 15.01
C LYS A 305 -1.25 -0.06 16.42
N GLN A 306 -2.25 0.72 16.78
CA GLN A 306 -2.27 1.50 18.03
C GLN A 306 -2.81 0.68 19.21
N MET A 307 -3.85 -0.12 18.99
CA MET A 307 -4.59 -0.78 20.06
C MET A 307 -4.44 -2.30 20.04
N LEU A 308 -4.64 -2.95 18.87
CA LEU A 308 -4.68 -4.41 18.82
C LEU A 308 -3.29 -5.05 18.81
N LYS A 309 -2.27 -4.34 18.31
CA LYS A 309 -0.90 -4.86 18.27
C LYS A 309 -0.37 -5.09 19.67
N GLY A 310 -0.16 -6.37 20.00
CA GLY A 310 0.39 -6.75 21.30
C GLY A 310 -0.62 -6.74 22.45
N ILE A 311 -1.92 -6.52 22.18
CA ILE A 311 -2.95 -6.55 23.21
C ILE A 311 -2.97 -7.89 23.96
N ARG A 312 -3.22 -7.82 25.25
CA ARG A 312 -3.51 -8.96 26.11
C ARG A 312 -4.71 -8.61 26.98
N VAL A 313 -5.61 -9.56 27.13
CA VAL A 313 -6.88 -9.44 27.87
C VAL A 313 -7.16 -10.73 28.61
N ASN A 314 -7.95 -10.65 29.68
CA ASN A 314 -8.30 -11.82 30.49
C ASN A 314 -9.64 -12.46 30.08
N SER A 315 -10.42 -11.75 29.23
CA SER A 315 -11.69 -12.25 28.70
C SER A 315 -12.04 -11.57 27.36
N LYS A 316 -13.08 -12.05 26.69
CA LYS A 316 -13.66 -11.40 25.51
C LYS A 316 -14.37 -10.10 25.88
N GLU A 317 -14.96 -10.07 27.06
CA GLU A 317 -15.64 -8.91 27.62
C GLU A 317 -14.65 -7.77 27.82
N GLU A 318 -13.48 -8.02 28.41
CA GLU A 318 -12.41 -7.03 28.53
C GLU A 318 -11.93 -6.54 27.16
N LEU A 319 -11.81 -7.43 26.16
CA LEU A 319 -11.47 -7.02 24.81
C LEU A 319 -12.53 -6.07 24.23
N SER A 320 -13.81 -6.38 24.42
CA SER A 320 -14.92 -5.54 23.99
C SER A 320 -14.88 -4.16 24.65
N GLU A 321 -14.72 -4.12 25.98
CA GLU A 321 -14.61 -2.87 26.73
C GLU A 321 -13.45 -2.00 26.25
N ARG A 322 -12.30 -2.61 25.98
CA ARG A 322 -11.13 -1.89 25.46
C ARG A 322 -11.32 -1.42 24.03
N ILE A 323 -12.08 -2.12 23.22
CA ILE A 323 -12.46 -1.64 21.88
C ILE A 323 -13.35 -0.40 22.02
N TYR A 324 -14.40 -0.42 22.84
CA TYR A 324 -15.26 0.74 23.05
C TYR A 324 -14.48 1.94 23.61
N LEU A 325 -13.61 1.70 24.60
CA LEU A 325 -12.74 2.75 25.15
C LEU A 325 -11.85 3.40 24.07
N TYR A 326 -11.31 2.61 23.17
CA TYR A 326 -10.52 3.16 22.04
C TYR A 326 -11.37 4.06 21.14
N PHE A 327 -12.63 3.70 20.88
CA PHE A 327 -13.53 4.56 20.11
C PHE A 327 -13.88 5.84 20.88
N ASP A 328 -14.08 5.78 22.19
CA ASP A 328 -14.28 6.96 23.02
C ASP A 328 -13.06 7.89 22.99
N GLU A 329 -11.84 7.34 23.06
CA GLU A 329 -10.59 8.10 22.94
C GLU A 329 -10.47 8.80 21.57
N ILE A 330 -10.80 8.12 20.48
CA ILE A 330 -10.76 8.71 19.13
C ILE A 330 -11.85 9.78 18.97
N ASN A 331 -13.04 9.55 19.51
CA ASN A 331 -14.18 10.46 19.39
C ASN A 331 -14.05 11.68 20.33
N ALA A 332 -13.13 11.68 21.28
CA ALA A 332 -12.81 12.87 22.07
C ALA A 332 -12.16 13.99 21.23
N ASP A 333 -11.46 13.64 20.15
CA ASP A 333 -10.87 14.56 19.17
C ASP A 333 -10.97 13.93 17.76
N PRO A 334 -12.18 13.92 17.18
CA PRO A 334 -12.43 13.21 15.93
C PRO A 334 -11.73 13.89 14.75
N ILE A 335 -11.17 13.07 13.85
CA ILE A 335 -10.47 13.54 12.66
C ILE A 335 -11.36 13.34 11.46
N VAL A 336 -11.71 14.41 10.76
CA VAL A 336 -12.42 14.34 9.49
C VAL A 336 -11.48 13.78 8.42
N TYR A 337 -11.91 12.72 7.75
CA TYR A 337 -11.17 12.07 6.68
C TYR A 337 -11.57 12.67 5.33
N HIS A 338 -10.56 13.07 4.54
CA HIS A 338 -10.76 13.58 3.19
C HIS A 338 -10.21 12.60 2.17
N TRP A 339 -11.01 12.31 1.15
CA TRP A 339 -10.57 11.53 0.01
C TRP A 339 -9.83 12.42 -0.99
N THR A 340 -8.70 11.99 -1.51
CA THR A 340 -7.87 12.80 -2.42
C THR A 340 -7.62 12.15 -3.79
N TYR A 341 -7.75 10.82 -3.87
CA TYR A 341 -7.45 10.10 -5.12
C TYR A 341 -8.50 10.39 -6.18
N LYS A 342 -8.06 10.89 -7.36
CA LYS A 342 -8.90 11.22 -8.52
C LYS A 342 -10.02 12.25 -8.27
N MET A 343 -9.96 13.04 -7.21
CA MET A 343 -10.98 14.05 -6.93
C MET A 343 -10.99 15.18 -7.95
N ASP A 344 -9.85 15.45 -8.59
CA ASP A 344 -9.73 16.46 -9.64
C ASP A 344 -10.40 16.02 -10.96
N GLU A 345 -10.68 14.71 -11.12
CA GLU A 345 -11.36 14.13 -12.28
C GLU A 345 -12.90 14.17 -12.15
N ILE A 346 -13.43 14.49 -10.96
CA ILE A 346 -14.89 14.51 -10.66
C ILE A 346 -15.45 15.91 -10.84
N ASP A 347 -16.48 16.00 -11.68
CA ASP A 347 -17.20 17.25 -11.93
C ASP A 347 -18.09 17.60 -10.73
N PRO A 348 -17.92 18.79 -10.09
CA PRO A 348 -18.78 19.23 -9.01
C PRO A 348 -20.27 19.34 -9.42
N ASP A 349 -20.57 19.75 -10.66
CA ASP A 349 -21.94 19.88 -11.15
C ASP A 349 -22.63 18.52 -11.28
N GLU A 350 -21.90 17.48 -11.68
CA GLU A 350 -22.37 16.10 -11.70
C GLU A 350 -22.66 15.61 -10.27
N ALA A 351 -21.77 15.89 -9.32
CA ALA A 351 -21.96 15.53 -7.92
C ALA A 351 -23.17 16.22 -7.28
N ALA A 352 -23.52 17.41 -7.70
CA ALA A 352 -24.67 18.15 -7.17
C ALA A 352 -26.02 17.61 -7.66
N THR A 353 -26.06 16.80 -8.72
CA THR A 353 -27.28 16.32 -9.37
C THR A 353 -27.76 14.94 -8.91
N ILE A 354 -26.99 14.23 -8.14
CA ILE A 354 -27.31 12.90 -7.57
C ILE A 354 -27.70 13.02 -6.10
#